data_3117589d5c2fbf8c2af080c778977de2
#
_entry.id   3117589d5c2fbf8c2af080c778977de2
#
_cell.length_a   1.000
_cell.length_b   1.000
_cell.length_c   1.000
_cell.angle_alpha   90.00
_cell.angle_beta   90.00
_cell.angle_gamma   90.00
#
_symmetry.space_group_name_H-M   'P 1'
#
loop_
_entity.id
_entity.type
_entity.pdbx_description
1 polymer ?
#
loop_
_entity_poly.entity_id
_entity_poly.type
_entity_poly.pdbx_seq_one_letter_code
_entity_poly.pdbx_strand_id
1 'polypeptide(L)'
;DLEEGLLDSSKLPRIIIDPYNSLSFKKEKDLEFKDTVVTLLIDNSGSMRGRPITIAALCADILSRTLERCSVKVEILGFTTKNWKGGKSREKWNKLGKLKNPGRLNDLRHIIYKSADTHWRQSKKNLGLMLKEGLLKENIDGEAITWAFNRLKKRKEERKILMVISDGAPVDDSTLSVNSGDFLEKHLKQTVKSIENK
;
A
#
# COMPACT_ATOMS: atom_id res chain seq x y z
N ASP A 1 -5.18 28.78 27.55
CA ASP A 1 -5.54 30.17 27.49
C ASP A 1 -4.27 31.00 27.33
N LEU A 2 -4.17 31.83 26.33
CA LEU A 2 -2.99 32.60 25.95
C LEU A 2 -3.39 34.07 25.80
N GLU A 3 -2.38 34.96 25.97
CA GLU A 3 -2.54 36.39 25.81
C GLU A 3 -2.40 36.84 24.32
N GLU A 4 -1.76 36.02 23.49
CA GLU A 4 -1.56 36.24 22.07
C GLU A 4 -1.88 34.99 21.25
N GLY A 5 -2.40 35.16 20.01
CA GLY A 5 -2.69 34.08 19.09
C GLY A 5 -3.99 34.28 18.31
N LEU A 6 -4.61 33.19 17.88
CA LEU A 6 -5.94 33.21 17.24
C LEU A 6 -7.05 33.34 18.29
N LEU A 7 -7.94 34.31 18.08
CA LEU A 7 -9.07 34.50 18.99
C LEU A 7 -9.96 33.26 19.04
N ASP A 8 -10.21 32.76 20.24
CA ASP A 8 -11.16 31.68 20.45
C ASP A 8 -12.59 32.21 20.52
N SER A 9 -13.34 32.06 19.42
CA SER A 9 -14.71 32.54 19.30
C SER A 9 -15.65 31.98 20.37
N SER A 10 -15.37 30.81 20.93
CA SER A 10 -16.16 30.22 22.01
C SER A 10 -16.02 30.96 23.34
N LYS A 11 -14.97 31.78 23.50
CA LYS A 11 -14.67 32.55 24.71
C LYS A 11 -15.01 34.05 24.59
N LEU A 12 -15.56 34.49 23.45
CA LEU A 12 -15.99 35.88 23.27
C LEU A 12 -16.91 36.40 24.39
N PRO A 13 -17.90 35.63 24.90
CA PRO A 13 -18.73 36.11 26.03
C PRO A 13 -17.92 36.47 27.28
N ARG A 14 -16.78 35.80 27.48
CA ARG A 14 -15.90 36.02 28.63
C ARG A 14 -15.19 37.39 28.52
N ILE A 15 -14.77 37.79 27.32
CA ILE A 15 -14.15 39.09 27.07
C ILE A 15 -15.12 40.24 27.36
N ILE A 16 -16.40 40.05 27.08
CA ILE A 16 -17.45 41.04 27.33
C ILE A 16 -17.67 41.23 28.83
N ILE A 17 -17.59 40.16 29.59
CA ILE A 17 -17.81 40.16 31.07
C ILE A 17 -16.59 40.72 31.81
N ASP A 18 -15.39 40.37 31.40
CA ASP A 18 -14.13 40.80 32.02
C ASP A 18 -13.08 41.17 30.95
N PRO A 19 -13.08 42.41 30.46
CA PRO A 19 -12.16 42.87 29.40
C PRO A 19 -10.67 42.88 29.78
N TYR A 20 -10.37 42.88 31.08
CA TYR A 20 -8.99 42.93 31.58
C TYR A 20 -8.38 41.53 31.71
N ASN A 21 -9.14 40.47 31.59
CA ASN A 21 -8.67 39.10 31.67
C ASN A 21 -8.63 38.46 30.27
N SER A 22 -7.67 38.88 29.44
CA SER A 22 -7.58 38.62 28.02
C SER A 22 -7.09 37.23 27.60
N LEU A 23 -7.13 36.23 28.52
CA LEU A 23 -6.75 34.84 28.23
C LEU A 23 -7.76 34.12 27.28
N SER A 24 -7.98 34.71 26.10
CA SER A 24 -9.00 34.23 25.15
C SER A 24 -8.43 33.79 23.81
N PHE A 25 -7.12 33.72 23.71
CA PHE A 25 -6.45 33.25 22.51
C PHE A 25 -6.09 31.76 22.59
N LYS A 26 -6.13 31.10 21.46
CA LYS A 26 -5.67 29.72 21.29
C LYS A 26 -4.47 29.70 20.36
N LYS A 27 -3.51 28.86 20.65
CA LYS A 27 -2.40 28.56 19.75
C LYS A 27 -2.82 27.42 18.85
N GLU A 28 -2.86 27.65 17.54
CA GLU A 28 -2.95 26.54 16.59
C GLU A 28 -1.62 25.76 16.68
N LYS A 29 -1.71 24.54 17.14
CA LYS A 29 -0.62 23.58 16.98
C LYS A 29 -0.79 22.97 15.62
N ASP A 30 0.05 23.37 14.66
CA ASP A 30 0.18 22.63 13.41
C ASP A 30 0.50 21.18 13.78
N LEU A 31 -0.48 20.31 13.64
CA LEU A 31 -0.25 18.89 13.65
C LEU A 31 0.53 18.60 12.38
N GLU A 32 1.84 18.45 12.51
CA GLU A 32 2.71 18.10 11.40
C GLU A 32 2.39 16.68 10.94
N PHE A 33 1.34 16.54 10.10
CA PHE A 33 1.12 15.33 9.30
C PHE A 33 2.17 15.18 8.18
N LYS A 34 3.09 16.16 8.09
CA LYS A 34 4.05 16.31 7.00
C LYS A 34 5.06 15.17 6.89
N ASP A 35 5.26 14.40 7.94
CA ASP A 35 6.26 13.33 7.94
C ASP A 35 5.63 11.92 7.91
N THR A 36 4.59 11.79 7.11
CA THR A 36 3.88 10.52 6.93
C THR A 36 3.97 10.06 5.48
N VAL A 37 4.24 8.77 5.28
CA VAL A 37 4.14 8.11 3.98
C VAL A 37 3.19 6.93 4.06
N VAL A 38 2.29 6.84 3.07
CA VAL A 38 1.34 5.73 2.92
C VAL A 38 1.68 4.97 1.65
N THR A 39 1.92 3.68 1.76
CA THR A 39 2.08 2.77 0.62
C THR A 39 0.83 1.93 0.46
N LEU A 40 0.16 2.05 -0.68
CA LEU A 40 -0.96 1.21 -1.09
C LEU A 40 -0.41 0.08 -1.95
N LEU A 41 -0.54 -1.16 -1.50
CA LEU A 41 -0.18 -2.36 -2.24
C LEU A 41 -1.46 -3.04 -2.74
N ILE A 42 -1.65 -3.08 -4.04
CA ILE A 42 -2.89 -3.54 -4.68
C ILE A 42 -2.64 -4.85 -5.40
N ASP A 43 -3.50 -5.81 -5.12
CA ASP A 43 -3.54 -7.09 -5.82
C ASP A 43 -4.03 -6.89 -7.27
N ASN A 44 -3.23 -7.37 -8.22
CA ASN A 44 -3.54 -7.41 -9.64
C ASN A 44 -3.69 -8.88 -10.11
N SER A 45 -4.35 -9.71 -9.31
CA SER A 45 -4.66 -11.09 -9.66
C SER A 45 -5.89 -11.19 -10.54
N GLY A 46 -6.10 -12.38 -11.11
CA GLY A 46 -7.23 -12.66 -11.98
C GLY A 46 -8.59 -12.56 -11.30
N SER A 47 -8.67 -12.84 -10.00
CA SER A 47 -9.89 -12.71 -9.18
C SER A 47 -10.34 -11.25 -9.05
N MET A 48 -9.40 -10.31 -9.03
CA MET A 48 -9.67 -8.87 -9.01
C MET A 48 -10.29 -8.35 -10.31
N ARG A 49 -10.39 -9.17 -11.36
CA ARG A 49 -10.89 -8.75 -12.69
C ARG A 49 -12.30 -8.16 -12.61
N GLY A 50 -12.52 -7.07 -13.35
CA GLY A 50 -13.82 -6.40 -13.46
C GLY A 50 -14.04 -5.38 -12.33
N ARG A 51 -15.12 -5.55 -11.58
CA ARG A 51 -15.54 -4.59 -10.56
C ARG A 51 -14.52 -4.38 -9.42
N PRO A 52 -13.89 -5.43 -8.84
CA PRO A 52 -12.95 -5.25 -7.74
C PRO A 52 -11.77 -4.34 -8.10
N ILE A 53 -11.08 -4.60 -9.21
CA ILE A 53 -9.91 -3.79 -9.62
C ILE A 53 -10.31 -2.35 -9.98
N THR A 54 -11.52 -2.17 -10.53
CA THR A 54 -12.03 -0.83 -10.86
C THR A 54 -12.25 -0.02 -9.57
N ILE A 55 -12.84 -0.64 -8.55
CA ILE A 55 -13.05 0.00 -7.25
C ILE A 55 -11.71 0.29 -6.58
N ALA A 56 -10.77 -0.67 -6.60
CA ALA A 56 -9.44 -0.48 -6.04
C ALA A 56 -8.69 0.69 -6.70
N ALA A 57 -8.76 0.81 -8.03
CA ALA A 57 -8.16 1.91 -8.78
C ALA A 57 -8.80 3.28 -8.43
N LEU A 58 -10.13 3.33 -8.30
CA LEU A 58 -10.86 4.53 -7.86
C LEU A 58 -10.50 4.93 -6.44
N CYS A 59 -10.47 3.97 -5.51
CA CYS A 59 -10.07 4.22 -4.12
C CYS A 59 -8.62 4.74 -4.05
N ALA A 60 -7.70 4.15 -4.82
CA ALA A 60 -6.32 4.60 -4.88
C ALA A 60 -6.19 6.03 -5.43
N ASP A 61 -6.98 6.39 -6.46
CA ASP A 61 -7.03 7.75 -7.00
C ASP A 61 -7.53 8.76 -5.96
N ILE A 62 -8.65 8.47 -5.31
CA ILE A 62 -9.26 9.34 -4.30
C ILE A 62 -8.33 9.50 -3.09
N LEU A 63 -7.81 8.39 -2.55
CA LEU A 63 -6.91 8.40 -1.41
C LEU A 63 -5.62 9.18 -1.72
N SER A 64 -5.00 8.93 -2.87
CA SER A 64 -3.78 9.62 -3.28
C SER A 64 -4.00 11.13 -3.36
N ARG A 65 -5.10 11.57 -4.00
CA ARG A 65 -5.44 12.98 -4.13
C ARG A 65 -5.76 13.64 -2.79
N THR A 66 -6.46 12.93 -1.91
CA THR A 66 -6.86 13.46 -0.61
C THR A 66 -5.68 13.55 0.35
N LEU A 67 -4.87 12.50 0.43
CA LEU A 67 -3.70 12.44 1.30
C LEU A 67 -2.62 13.45 0.89
N GLU A 68 -2.38 13.62 -0.42
CA GLU A 68 -1.43 14.64 -0.89
C GLU A 68 -1.86 16.07 -0.53
N ARG A 69 -3.18 16.35 -0.49
CA ARG A 69 -3.70 17.64 -0.01
C ARG A 69 -3.40 17.87 1.47
N CYS A 70 -3.31 16.79 2.24
CA CYS A 70 -2.88 16.81 3.65
C CYS A 70 -1.35 16.77 3.82
N SER A 71 -0.57 16.96 2.75
CA SER A 71 0.89 16.87 2.75
C SER A 71 1.45 15.51 3.13
N VAL A 72 0.65 14.44 3.02
CA VAL A 72 1.06 13.05 3.20
C VAL A 72 1.56 12.49 1.87
N LYS A 73 2.73 11.86 1.89
CA LYS A 73 3.26 11.18 0.70
C LYS A 73 2.56 9.86 0.46
N VAL A 74 2.23 9.58 -0.79
CA VAL A 74 1.51 8.35 -1.17
C VAL A 74 2.27 7.60 -2.24
N GLU A 75 2.53 6.33 -2.01
CA GLU A 75 3.06 5.38 -2.98
C GLU A 75 1.96 4.38 -3.35
N ILE A 76 1.83 4.06 -4.64
CA ILE A 76 0.85 3.08 -5.14
C ILE A 76 1.60 2.00 -5.89
N LEU A 77 1.52 0.80 -5.37
CA LEU A 77 2.18 -0.41 -5.86
C LEU A 77 1.15 -1.44 -6.28
N GLY A 78 1.52 -2.29 -7.23
CA GLY A 78 0.72 -3.44 -7.61
C GLY A 78 1.56 -4.70 -7.69
N PHE A 79 0.95 -5.85 -7.54
CA PHE A 79 1.62 -7.12 -7.66
C PHE A 79 0.77 -8.16 -8.38
N THR A 80 1.44 -9.00 -9.14
CA THR A 80 0.89 -10.16 -9.85
C THR A 80 2.04 -11.06 -10.28
N THR A 81 1.77 -12.09 -11.07
CA THR A 81 2.79 -12.89 -11.73
C THR A 81 2.98 -12.48 -13.20
N LYS A 82 4.10 -12.87 -13.81
CA LYS A 82 4.37 -12.61 -15.23
C LYS A 82 3.54 -13.51 -16.13
N ASN A 83 3.36 -14.75 -15.74
CA ASN A 83 2.72 -15.79 -16.52
C ASN A 83 1.62 -16.48 -15.72
N TRP A 84 0.67 -17.08 -16.41
CA TRP A 84 -0.20 -18.08 -15.86
C TRP A 84 0.59 -19.40 -15.76
N LYS A 85 0.46 -20.14 -14.64
CA LYS A 85 1.00 -21.49 -14.46
C LYS A 85 2.51 -21.62 -14.66
N GLY A 86 3.29 -20.67 -14.15
CA GLY A 86 4.74 -20.75 -14.11
C GLY A 86 5.45 -19.73 -14.98
N GLY A 87 6.71 -19.97 -15.27
CA GLY A 87 7.58 -19.09 -16.04
C GLY A 87 9.00 -19.64 -16.05
N LYS A 88 10.00 -18.76 -16.18
CA LYS A 88 11.41 -19.15 -16.17
C LYS A 88 11.81 -19.91 -14.90
N SER A 89 11.21 -19.60 -13.76
CA SER A 89 11.43 -20.30 -12.50
C SER A 89 11.03 -21.77 -12.62
N ARG A 90 9.88 -22.07 -13.23
CA ARG A 90 9.41 -23.44 -13.47
C ARG A 90 10.25 -24.17 -14.50
N GLU A 91 10.64 -23.50 -15.58
CA GLU A 91 11.55 -24.06 -16.59
C GLU A 91 12.89 -24.48 -15.99
N LYS A 92 13.46 -23.60 -15.15
CA LYS A 92 14.70 -23.89 -14.41
C LYS A 92 14.56 -25.10 -13.51
N TRP A 93 13.47 -25.20 -12.76
CA TRP A 93 13.19 -26.35 -11.89
C TRP A 93 13.08 -27.65 -12.70
N ASN A 94 12.40 -27.62 -13.85
CA ASN A 94 12.32 -28.78 -14.74
C ASN A 94 13.70 -29.25 -15.24
N LYS A 95 14.58 -28.29 -15.60
CA LYS A 95 15.96 -28.59 -16.02
C LYS A 95 16.83 -29.15 -14.91
N LEU A 96 16.57 -28.77 -13.66
CA LEU A 96 17.32 -29.24 -12.47
C LEU A 96 16.82 -30.58 -11.92
N GLY A 97 15.98 -31.30 -12.65
CA GLY A 97 15.54 -32.66 -12.26
C GLY A 97 14.37 -32.64 -11.25
N LYS A 98 13.57 -31.59 -11.19
CA LYS A 98 12.34 -31.50 -10.39
C LYS A 98 12.56 -31.79 -8.89
N LEU A 99 13.46 -31.07 -8.27
CA LEU A 99 13.77 -31.19 -6.83
C LEU A 99 12.47 -31.08 -5.99
N LYS A 100 12.43 -31.83 -4.90
CA LYS A 100 11.30 -31.80 -3.94
C LYS A 100 11.26 -30.45 -3.21
N ASN A 101 10.05 -29.95 -2.95
CA ASN A 101 9.79 -28.70 -2.22
C ASN A 101 10.58 -27.48 -2.79
N PRO A 102 10.40 -27.16 -4.07
CA PRO A 102 11.20 -26.13 -4.74
C PRO A 102 10.87 -24.70 -4.27
N GLY A 103 9.81 -24.52 -3.52
CA GLY A 103 9.29 -23.20 -3.20
C GLY A 103 8.50 -22.59 -4.36
N ARG A 104 8.59 -21.28 -4.55
CA ARG A 104 7.89 -20.56 -5.61
C ARG A 104 8.39 -20.96 -7.01
N LEU A 105 7.46 -21.28 -7.90
CA LEU A 105 7.71 -21.69 -9.29
C LEU A 105 7.12 -20.75 -10.35
N ASN A 106 6.77 -19.53 -9.98
CA ASN A 106 6.31 -18.51 -10.92
C ASN A 106 7.19 -17.26 -10.85
N ASP A 107 7.23 -16.49 -11.93
CA ASP A 107 7.96 -15.23 -11.99
C ASP A 107 7.09 -14.09 -11.50
N LEU A 108 7.60 -13.29 -10.56
CA LEU A 108 6.87 -12.15 -10.01
C LEU A 108 6.86 -10.95 -10.95
N ARG A 109 5.77 -10.19 -10.89
CA ARG A 109 5.65 -8.87 -11.50
C ARG A 109 5.20 -7.88 -10.43
N HIS A 110 6.13 -7.06 -9.98
CA HIS A 110 5.87 -5.95 -9.08
C HIS A 110 5.82 -4.65 -9.90
N ILE A 111 4.80 -3.84 -9.68
CA ILE A 111 4.50 -2.67 -10.49
C ILE A 111 4.47 -1.44 -9.59
N ILE A 112 5.10 -0.36 -10.04
CA ILE A 112 5.04 0.94 -9.38
C ILE A 112 4.14 1.83 -10.22
N TYR A 113 2.90 2.03 -9.78
CA TYR A 113 1.96 2.94 -10.45
C TYR A 113 2.25 4.39 -10.10
N LYS A 114 2.64 4.64 -8.85
CA LYS A 114 3.01 5.94 -8.35
C LYS A 114 4.10 5.79 -7.30
N SER A 115 5.22 6.48 -7.46
CA SER A 115 6.22 6.59 -6.39
C SER A 115 5.81 7.65 -5.35
N ALA A 116 6.32 7.54 -4.13
CA ALA A 116 6.00 8.48 -3.06
C ALA A 116 6.40 9.94 -3.35
N ASP A 117 7.43 10.14 -4.18
CA ASP A 117 7.96 11.47 -4.51
C ASP A 117 7.36 12.06 -5.80
N THR A 118 6.51 11.29 -6.50
CA THR A 118 5.83 11.74 -7.71
C THR A 118 4.45 12.30 -7.35
N HIS A 119 4.12 13.48 -7.85
CA HIS A 119 2.82 14.09 -7.59
C HIS A 119 1.69 13.31 -8.28
N TRP A 120 0.52 13.20 -7.64
CA TRP A 120 -0.66 12.49 -8.14
C TRP A 120 -1.03 12.85 -9.59
N ARG A 121 -1.02 14.12 -9.96
CA ARG A 121 -1.36 14.56 -11.32
C ARG A 121 -0.51 13.91 -12.40
N GLN A 122 0.77 13.68 -12.13
CA GLN A 122 1.69 13.03 -13.07
C GLN A 122 1.42 11.53 -13.19
N SER A 123 0.98 10.90 -12.09
CA SER A 123 0.79 9.45 -12.01
C SER A 123 -0.62 8.98 -12.36
N LYS A 124 -1.58 9.89 -12.51
CA LYS A 124 -2.99 9.56 -12.79
C LYS A 124 -3.18 8.62 -13.97
N LYS A 125 -2.43 8.83 -15.06
CA LYS A 125 -2.50 7.98 -16.26
C LYS A 125 -2.03 6.55 -15.98
N ASN A 126 -1.08 6.37 -15.05
CA ASN A 126 -0.54 5.06 -14.69
C ASN A 126 -1.56 4.21 -13.94
N LEU A 127 -2.45 4.83 -13.15
CA LEU A 127 -3.52 4.12 -12.47
C LEU A 127 -4.49 3.45 -13.44
N GLY A 128 -4.71 4.04 -14.61
CA GLY A 128 -5.49 3.43 -15.67
C GLY A 128 -4.90 2.11 -16.21
N LEU A 129 -3.60 1.88 -16.04
CA LEU A 129 -2.97 0.61 -16.42
C LEU A 129 -3.43 -0.57 -15.56
N MET A 130 -3.95 -0.34 -14.35
CA MET A 130 -4.55 -1.40 -13.52
C MET A 130 -5.73 -2.08 -14.23
N LEU A 131 -6.45 -1.33 -15.07
CA LEU A 131 -7.63 -1.81 -15.79
C LEU A 131 -7.26 -2.53 -17.09
N LYS A 132 -5.97 -2.60 -17.44
CA LYS A 132 -5.53 -3.23 -18.68
C LYS A 132 -5.72 -4.73 -18.61
N GLU A 133 -6.53 -5.27 -19.52
CA GLU A 133 -6.67 -6.71 -19.71
C GLU A 133 -5.31 -7.37 -20.04
N GLY A 134 -5.10 -8.56 -19.52
CA GLY A 134 -3.84 -9.29 -19.68
C GLY A 134 -2.75 -8.95 -18.66
N LEU A 135 -2.93 -7.90 -17.85
CA LEU A 135 -2.05 -7.62 -16.70
C LEU A 135 -2.34 -8.56 -15.53
N LEU A 136 -3.62 -8.81 -15.28
CA LEU A 136 -4.12 -9.60 -14.16
C LEU A 136 -3.82 -11.09 -14.36
N LYS A 137 -3.10 -11.69 -13.39
CA LYS A 137 -2.72 -13.11 -13.40
C LYS A 137 -2.86 -13.75 -12.03
N GLU A 138 -1.87 -14.50 -11.57
CA GLU A 138 -1.85 -15.13 -10.26
C GLU A 138 -1.23 -14.20 -9.20
N ASN A 139 -1.42 -14.50 -7.92
CA ASN A 139 -0.96 -13.66 -6.81
C ASN A 139 -0.08 -14.44 -5.82
N ILE A 140 1.02 -13.81 -5.40
CA ILE A 140 1.94 -14.31 -4.38
C ILE A 140 2.18 -13.18 -3.37
N ASP A 141 1.28 -13.11 -2.37
CA ASP A 141 1.14 -11.96 -1.48
C ASP A 141 2.32 -11.78 -0.55
N GLY A 142 2.86 -12.86 0.03
CA GLY A 142 3.94 -12.76 1.01
C GLY A 142 5.19 -12.08 0.48
N GLU A 143 5.65 -12.44 -0.75
CA GLU A 143 6.79 -11.79 -1.37
C GLU A 143 6.48 -10.35 -1.78
N ALA A 144 5.24 -10.06 -2.20
CA ALA A 144 4.79 -8.72 -2.56
C ALA A 144 4.78 -7.79 -1.34
N ILE A 145 4.27 -8.24 -0.21
CA ILE A 145 4.27 -7.50 1.05
C ILE A 145 5.71 -7.25 1.52
N THR A 146 6.58 -8.26 1.44
CA THR A 146 8.01 -8.10 1.78
C THR A 146 8.68 -7.04 0.91
N TRP A 147 8.39 -7.03 -0.39
CA TRP A 147 8.91 -6.03 -1.32
C TRP A 147 8.41 -4.62 -0.98
N ALA A 148 7.11 -4.44 -0.75
CA ALA A 148 6.53 -3.16 -0.38
C ALA A 148 7.07 -2.64 0.96
N PHE A 149 7.18 -3.52 1.96
CA PHE A 149 7.76 -3.22 3.27
C PHE A 149 9.22 -2.75 3.15
N ASN A 150 10.04 -3.45 2.38
CA ASN A 150 11.45 -3.07 2.17
C ASN A 150 11.60 -1.72 1.46
N ARG A 151 10.66 -1.35 0.58
CA ARG A 151 10.61 -0.02 -0.01
C ARG A 151 10.24 1.03 1.03
N LEU A 152 9.19 0.77 1.80
CA LEU A 152 8.68 1.65 2.84
C LEU A 152 9.71 1.87 3.95
N LYS A 153 10.43 0.81 4.35
CA LYS A 153 11.50 0.90 5.37
C LYS A 153 12.62 1.87 4.99
N LYS A 154 12.94 1.98 3.70
CA LYS A 154 13.99 2.89 3.19
C LYS A 154 13.57 4.37 3.19
N ARG A 155 12.30 4.66 3.45
CA ARG A 155 11.80 6.02 3.48
C ARG A 155 12.29 6.76 4.73
N LYS A 156 12.43 8.09 4.61
CA LYS A 156 12.90 8.96 5.70
C LYS A 156 11.78 9.39 6.62
N GLU A 157 10.54 9.31 6.15
CA GLU A 157 9.38 9.73 6.89
C GLU A 157 9.26 8.98 8.22
N GLU A 158 8.86 9.69 9.25
CA GLU A 158 8.76 9.18 10.62
C GLU A 158 7.62 8.14 10.73
N ARG A 159 6.46 8.48 10.18
CA ARG A 159 5.30 7.60 10.18
C ARG A 159 5.15 6.88 8.84
N LYS A 160 5.14 5.57 8.87
CA LYS A 160 5.08 4.70 7.70
C LYS A 160 3.88 3.77 7.78
N ILE A 161 3.01 3.83 6.78
CA ILE A 161 1.78 3.03 6.75
C ILE A 161 1.78 2.18 5.50
N LEU A 162 1.65 0.87 5.64
CA LEU A 162 1.44 -0.08 4.55
C LEU A 162 0.00 -0.57 4.57
N MET A 163 -0.74 -0.29 3.50
CA MET A 163 -2.11 -0.79 3.29
C MET A 163 -2.10 -1.80 2.15
N VAL A 164 -2.62 -2.98 2.40
CA VAL A 164 -2.73 -4.04 1.39
C VAL A 164 -4.20 -4.20 1.01
N ILE A 165 -4.47 -4.21 -0.28
CA ILE A 165 -5.80 -4.40 -0.86
C ILE A 165 -5.76 -5.66 -1.70
N SER A 166 -6.44 -6.72 -1.25
CA SER A 166 -6.57 -8.01 -1.92
C SER A 166 -7.99 -8.55 -1.69
N ASP A 167 -8.45 -9.41 -2.57
CA ASP A 167 -9.80 -9.99 -2.52
C ASP A 167 -9.83 -11.43 -1.97
N GLY A 168 -8.67 -12.00 -1.60
CA GLY A 168 -8.66 -13.38 -1.12
C GLY A 168 -7.30 -13.93 -0.73
N ALA A 169 -7.21 -15.26 -0.78
CA ALA A 169 -6.00 -16.00 -0.47
C ALA A 169 -4.99 -15.97 -1.63
N PRO A 170 -3.68 -16.09 -1.33
CA PRO A 170 -2.67 -16.21 -2.38
C PRO A 170 -2.83 -17.50 -3.18
N VAL A 171 -2.89 -17.37 -4.50
CA VAL A 171 -3.07 -18.49 -5.43
C VAL A 171 -2.05 -18.42 -6.56
N ASP A 172 -1.24 -19.46 -6.66
CA ASP A 172 -0.34 -19.72 -7.79
C ASP A 172 -0.32 -21.22 -8.10
N ASP A 173 -0.98 -21.62 -9.17
CA ASP A 173 -1.14 -23.03 -9.57
C ASP A 173 0.21 -23.74 -9.71
N SER A 174 1.22 -23.04 -10.22
CA SER A 174 2.55 -23.62 -10.42
C SER A 174 3.23 -23.99 -9.12
N THR A 175 3.13 -23.12 -8.13
CA THR A 175 3.71 -23.32 -6.81
C THR A 175 2.93 -24.36 -6.01
N LEU A 176 1.60 -24.27 -6.02
CA LEU A 176 0.72 -25.17 -5.27
C LEU A 176 0.72 -26.60 -5.82
N SER A 177 0.98 -26.80 -7.11
CA SER A 177 1.04 -28.13 -7.71
C SER A 177 2.17 -29.03 -7.20
N VAL A 178 3.21 -28.46 -6.57
CA VAL A 178 4.43 -29.17 -6.16
C VAL A 178 4.82 -28.94 -4.70
N ASN A 179 4.16 -28.03 -4.02
CA ASN A 179 4.29 -27.77 -2.60
C ASN A 179 3.00 -28.16 -1.87
N SER A 180 2.98 -28.05 -0.53
CA SER A 180 1.72 -28.22 0.23
C SER A 180 0.68 -27.19 -0.17
N GLY A 181 -0.59 -27.56 -0.19
CA GLY A 181 -1.67 -26.67 -0.61
C GLY A 181 -1.81 -25.38 0.23
N ASP A 182 -1.27 -25.39 1.44
CA ASP A 182 -1.22 -24.27 2.38
C ASP A 182 0.10 -23.48 2.37
N PHE A 183 1.01 -23.82 1.44
CA PHE A 183 2.35 -23.22 1.38
C PHE A 183 2.35 -21.69 1.29
N LEU A 184 1.57 -21.13 0.37
CA LEU A 184 1.51 -19.68 0.16
C LEU A 184 0.83 -18.96 1.33
N GLU A 185 -0.21 -19.58 1.91
CA GLU A 185 -0.91 -19.01 3.07
C GLU A 185 -0.01 -19.01 4.33
N LYS A 186 0.72 -20.10 4.57
CA LYS A 186 1.71 -20.16 5.65
C LYS A 186 2.81 -19.12 5.48
N HIS A 187 3.30 -18.97 4.26
CA HIS A 187 4.32 -17.96 3.95
C HIS A 187 3.78 -16.54 4.20
N LEU A 188 2.56 -16.25 3.78
CA LEU A 188 1.90 -14.96 4.05
C LEU A 188 1.81 -14.69 5.55
N LYS A 189 1.29 -15.64 6.33
CA LYS A 189 1.16 -15.51 7.80
C LYS A 189 2.52 -15.27 8.48
N GLN A 190 3.55 -15.98 8.04
CA GLN A 190 4.91 -15.81 8.57
C GLN A 190 5.48 -14.44 8.23
N THR A 191 5.25 -13.96 7.00
CA THR A 191 5.69 -12.64 6.55
C THR A 191 5.03 -11.53 7.36
N VAL A 192 3.70 -11.58 7.55
CA VAL A 192 2.96 -10.59 8.35
C VAL A 192 3.51 -10.55 9.78
N LYS A 193 3.60 -11.69 10.47
CA LYS A 193 4.18 -11.77 11.81
C LYS A 193 5.61 -11.20 11.89
N SER A 194 6.44 -11.47 10.87
CA SER A 194 7.81 -10.94 10.83
C SER A 194 7.86 -9.42 10.65
N ILE A 195 6.86 -8.83 10.04
CA ILE A 195 6.76 -7.38 9.83
C ILE A 195 6.20 -6.69 11.08
N GLU A 196 5.18 -7.27 11.70
CA GLU A 196 4.56 -6.74 12.93
C GLU A 196 5.54 -6.68 14.11
N ASN A 197 6.55 -7.55 14.12
CA ASN A 197 7.59 -7.59 15.16
C ASN A 197 8.80 -6.67 14.89
N LYS A 198 8.74 -5.82 13.85
CA LYS A 198 9.86 -4.93 13.44
C LYS A 198 9.51 -3.46 13.53
#